data_2c7590999337746acf55f87f7411565f
#
_entry.id   2c7590999337746acf55f87f7411565f
#
_cell.length_a   1.000
_cell.length_b   1.000
_cell.length_c   1.000
_cell.angle_alpha   90.00
_cell.angle_beta   90.00
_cell.angle_gamma   90.00
#
_symmetry.space_group_name_H-M   'P 1'
#
loop_
_entity.id
_entity.type
_entity.pdbx_description
1 polymer ?
#
loop_
_entity_poly.entity_id
_entity_poly.type
_entity_poly.pdbx_seq_one_letter_code
_entity_poly.pdbx_strand_id
1 'polypeptide(L)'
;MSVRWARERVVAIGTADTHARLAGVGAIMLDGKATRDEIFGDLKQRVAALDAAGRPPGLGTILVGDDPGSQAYVRGKHADCAKVGITSIRRDLPADISTATLNETIDELNANPDCTGYIVQLPLPKHLDENAALERVDPAKDADGLHPTNLGRLVLGTPAPLPCTPRGIVHLLRRYDISIAGAHVVVIGRGVTVGRPLGLLLTRRSENATVTLCHTGTRDLPALTRQADIVVAAVGVAHLLTADMVRPGAAVIDVGVSRTDDGLVGDVHPDVWELAGHVSPNPGGVGPLTRAFLLTNVVELAERR
;
A
#
# COMPACT_ATOMS: atom_id res chain seq x y z
N MET A 1 -7.09 16.92 -38.52
CA MET A 1 -8.05 15.95 -37.97
C MET A 1 -8.27 16.28 -36.49
N SER A 2 -9.40 16.93 -36.19
CA SER A 2 -9.73 17.38 -34.82
C SER A 2 -10.50 16.27 -34.09
N VAL A 3 -9.93 15.77 -33.01
CA VAL A 3 -10.62 14.80 -32.13
C VAL A 3 -11.52 15.58 -31.18
N ARG A 4 -12.84 15.54 -31.44
CA ARG A 4 -13.86 16.05 -30.52
C ARG A 4 -14.00 15.10 -29.34
N TRP A 5 -13.80 15.60 -28.12
CA TRP A 5 -14.13 14.91 -26.89
C TRP A 5 -15.64 14.93 -26.66
N ALA A 6 -16.29 13.79 -26.77
CA ALA A 6 -17.71 13.64 -26.41
C ALA A 6 -17.84 13.65 -24.87
N ARG A 7 -18.66 14.58 -24.37
CA ARG A 7 -19.10 14.61 -22.96
C ARG A 7 -20.28 13.64 -22.81
N GLU A 8 -20.05 12.50 -22.17
CA GLU A 8 -21.15 11.71 -21.63
C GLU A 8 -21.49 12.20 -20.22
N ARG A 9 -22.76 12.56 -20.03
CA ARG A 9 -23.31 12.95 -18.72
C ARG A 9 -23.53 11.70 -17.90
N VAL A 10 -22.76 11.54 -16.81
CA VAL A 10 -23.11 10.60 -15.75
C VAL A 10 -24.18 11.24 -14.88
N VAL A 11 -25.34 10.58 -14.84
CA VAL A 11 -26.46 10.95 -13.96
C VAL A 11 -26.03 10.66 -12.51
N ALA A 12 -25.99 11.70 -11.70
CA ALA A 12 -25.75 11.58 -10.27
C ALA A 12 -26.98 10.95 -9.59
N ILE A 13 -26.83 9.76 -9.03
CA ILE A 13 -27.77 9.22 -8.04
C ILE A 13 -27.31 9.73 -6.69
N GLY A 14 -28.09 10.64 -6.13
CA GLY A 14 -27.82 11.21 -4.82
C GLY A 14 -28.01 10.18 -3.70
N THR A 15 -27.02 10.06 -2.85
CA THR A 15 -27.20 9.66 -1.45
C THR A 15 -26.75 10.82 -0.58
N ALA A 16 -27.69 11.32 0.20
CA ALA A 16 -27.58 12.53 0.97
C ALA A 16 -26.58 12.42 2.13
N ASP A 17 -25.81 13.48 2.28
CA ASP A 17 -25.46 14.19 3.51
C ASP A 17 -25.27 13.40 4.80
N THR A 18 -23.99 13.28 5.21
CA THR A 18 -23.66 13.37 6.65
C THR A 18 -22.18 13.80 6.87
N HIS A 19 -21.65 14.72 6.12
CA HIS A 19 -20.40 15.40 6.49
C HIS A 19 -20.61 16.92 6.44
N ALA A 20 -21.37 17.42 7.43
CA ALA A 20 -21.47 18.84 7.67
C ALA A 20 -20.06 19.41 7.94
N ARG A 21 -19.57 20.27 7.08
CA ARG A 21 -18.38 21.10 7.31
C ARG A 21 -18.69 22.05 8.47
N LEU A 22 -18.19 21.72 9.64
CA LEU A 22 -18.04 22.71 10.72
C LEU A 22 -16.80 23.56 10.41
N ALA A 23 -16.99 24.79 10.05
CA ALA A 23 -15.92 25.78 9.98
C ALA A 23 -15.27 25.88 11.38
N GLY A 24 -13.99 25.44 11.49
CA GLY A 24 -13.21 25.53 12.73
C GLY A 24 -12.71 24.20 13.29
N VAL A 25 -12.85 23.08 12.60
CA VAL A 25 -12.32 21.76 13.03
C VAL A 25 -11.25 21.32 12.03
N GLY A 26 -10.09 20.87 12.55
CA GLY A 26 -8.94 20.42 11.77
C GLY A 26 -9.26 19.32 10.74
N ALA A 27 -8.24 18.81 10.05
CA ALA A 27 -8.38 17.87 8.95
C ALA A 27 -9.26 16.64 9.29
N ILE A 28 -10.02 16.16 8.32
CA ILE A 28 -10.73 14.88 8.41
C ILE A 28 -9.70 13.75 8.49
N MET A 29 -9.80 12.94 9.53
CA MET A 29 -8.93 11.79 9.72
C MET A 29 -9.30 10.65 8.75
N LEU A 30 -8.32 10.21 7.96
CA LEU A 30 -8.45 9.05 7.08
C LEU A 30 -8.16 7.77 7.88
N ASP A 31 -9.19 7.19 8.49
CA ASP A 31 -9.08 6.02 9.39
C ASP A 31 -8.83 4.73 8.60
N GLY A 32 -7.56 4.32 8.55
CA GLY A 32 -7.16 3.07 7.89
C GLY A 32 -7.55 1.81 8.67
N LYS A 33 -7.77 1.91 9.99
CA LYS A 33 -8.23 0.76 10.78
C LYS A 33 -9.69 0.43 10.47
N ALA A 34 -10.57 1.43 10.47
CA ALA A 34 -11.96 1.25 10.09
C ALA A 34 -12.09 0.73 8.65
N THR A 35 -11.32 1.32 7.72
CA THR A 35 -11.29 0.89 6.31
C THR A 35 -10.81 -0.55 6.15
N ARG A 36 -9.77 -0.96 6.91
CA ARG A 36 -9.31 -2.36 6.95
C ARG A 36 -10.41 -3.31 7.43
N ASP A 37 -11.15 -2.93 8.46
CA ASP A 37 -12.17 -3.80 9.06
C ASP A 37 -13.34 -4.04 8.09
N GLU A 38 -13.69 -3.06 7.26
CA GLU A 38 -14.64 -3.22 6.15
C GLU A 38 -14.11 -4.23 5.10
N ILE A 39 -12.83 -4.09 4.68
CA ILE A 39 -12.19 -5.04 3.75
C ILE A 39 -12.18 -6.45 4.34
N PHE A 40 -11.90 -6.61 5.63
CA PHE A 40 -11.90 -7.90 6.29
C PHE A 40 -13.29 -8.54 6.33
N GLY A 41 -14.36 -7.75 6.41
CA GLY A 41 -15.73 -8.23 6.28
C GLY A 41 -16.00 -8.90 4.94
N ASP A 42 -15.58 -8.27 3.82
CA ASP A 42 -15.65 -8.84 2.46
C ASP A 42 -14.75 -10.09 2.34
N LEU A 43 -13.50 -10.00 2.78
CA LEU A 43 -12.55 -11.11 2.68
C LEU A 43 -13.02 -12.39 3.39
N LYS A 44 -13.66 -12.26 4.56
CA LYS A 44 -14.22 -13.44 5.28
C LYS A 44 -15.22 -14.20 4.42
N GLN A 45 -16.09 -13.49 3.72
CA GLN A 45 -17.12 -14.12 2.88
C GLN A 45 -16.47 -14.82 1.67
N ARG A 46 -15.51 -14.15 1.01
CA ARG A 46 -14.78 -14.69 -0.14
C ARG A 46 -13.92 -15.90 0.24
N VAL A 47 -13.22 -15.84 1.38
CA VAL A 47 -12.43 -16.97 1.90
C VAL A 47 -13.33 -18.16 2.22
N ALA A 48 -14.48 -17.97 2.87
CA ALA A 48 -15.43 -19.04 3.17
C ALA A 48 -15.97 -19.70 1.88
N ALA A 49 -16.22 -18.91 0.83
CA ALA A 49 -16.64 -19.43 -0.47
C ALA A 49 -15.53 -20.26 -1.16
N LEU A 50 -14.28 -19.80 -1.09
CA LEU A 50 -13.12 -20.53 -1.61
C LEU A 50 -12.88 -21.85 -0.84
N ASP A 51 -13.02 -21.82 0.47
CA ASP A 51 -12.87 -23.00 1.34
C ASP A 51 -13.94 -24.05 1.01
N ALA A 52 -15.19 -23.63 0.89
CA ALA A 52 -16.29 -24.50 0.47
C ALA A 52 -16.10 -25.08 -0.95
N ALA A 53 -15.37 -24.38 -1.82
CA ALA A 53 -14.99 -24.87 -3.15
C ALA A 53 -13.73 -25.75 -3.17
N GLY A 54 -13.15 -26.08 -2.00
CA GLY A 54 -11.94 -26.92 -1.87
C GLY A 54 -10.66 -26.19 -2.31
N ARG A 55 -10.64 -24.86 -2.31
CA ARG A 55 -9.49 -24.01 -2.68
C ARG A 55 -9.11 -23.03 -1.58
N PRO A 56 -8.84 -23.50 -0.34
CA PRO A 56 -8.53 -22.62 0.78
C PRO A 56 -7.30 -21.75 0.46
N PRO A 57 -7.38 -20.42 0.66
CA PRO A 57 -6.23 -19.57 0.40
C PRO A 57 -5.17 -19.70 1.49
N GLY A 58 -3.89 -19.70 1.09
CA GLY A 58 -2.74 -19.74 2.00
C GLY A 58 -1.77 -18.59 1.74
N LEU A 59 -1.40 -17.86 2.79
CA LEU A 59 -0.36 -16.82 2.77
C LEU A 59 0.95 -17.37 3.32
N GLY A 60 1.99 -17.40 2.48
CA GLY A 60 3.37 -17.66 2.89
C GLY A 60 4.09 -16.37 3.32
N THR A 61 5.00 -16.47 4.29
CA THR A 61 5.95 -15.40 4.61
C THR A 61 7.33 -15.97 4.87
N ILE A 62 8.35 -15.36 4.28
CA ILE A 62 9.76 -15.62 4.58
C ILE A 62 10.27 -14.41 5.36
N LEU A 63 10.75 -14.65 6.58
CA LEU A 63 11.40 -13.66 7.43
C LEU A 63 12.85 -14.10 7.67
N VAL A 64 13.80 -13.23 7.38
CA VAL A 64 15.22 -13.49 7.62
C VAL A 64 15.75 -12.54 8.69
N GLY A 65 16.25 -13.11 9.78
CA GLY A 65 16.78 -12.35 10.91
C GLY A 65 15.73 -11.99 11.96
N ASP A 66 16.14 -11.16 12.90
CA ASP A 66 15.43 -10.89 14.15
C ASP A 66 15.06 -9.40 14.33
N ASP A 67 15.08 -8.62 13.24
CA ASP A 67 14.66 -7.22 13.32
C ASP A 67 13.27 -7.08 13.96
N PRO A 68 13.16 -6.36 15.10
CA PRO A 68 11.90 -6.29 15.85
C PRO A 68 10.75 -5.69 15.05
N GLY A 69 11.04 -4.77 14.12
CA GLY A 69 10.05 -4.16 13.24
C GLY A 69 9.46 -5.18 12.26
N SER A 70 10.32 -5.91 11.56
CA SER A 70 9.95 -6.98 10.63
C SER A 70 9.18 -8.09 11.33
N GLN A 71 9.63 -8.52 12.52
CA GLN A 71 8.91 -9.51 13.32
C GLN A 71 7.51 -9.04 13.74
N ALA A 72 7.37 -7.79 14.19
CA ALA A 72 6.07 -7.24 14.56
C ALA A 72 5.12 -7.18 13.35
N TYR A 73 5.66 -6.81 12.18
CA TYR A 73 4.90 -6.74 10.93
C TYR A 73 4.42 -8.12 10.48
N VAL A 74 5.30 -9.13 10.50
CA VAL A 74 4.96 -10.53 10.16
C VAL A 74 3.94 -11.09 11.16
N ARG A 75 4.12 -10.90 12.47
CA ARG A 75 3.12 -11.29 13.46
C ARG A 75 1.75 -10.67 13.18
N GLY A 76 1.71 -9.39 12.82
CA GLY A 76 0.47 -8.70 12.45
C GLY A 76 -0.21 -9.31 11.23
N LYS A 77 0.55 -9.68 10.19
CA LYS A 77 0.05 -10.35 8.97
C LYS A 77 -0.60 -11.69 9.31
N HIS A 78 0.06 -12.53 10.11
CA HIS A 78 -0.48 -13.83 10.52
C HIS A 78 -1.71 -13.71 11.42
N ALA A 79 -1.73 -12.74 12.34
CA ALA A 79 -2.91 -12.45 13.14
C ALA A 79 -4.10 -12.00 12.27
N ASP A 80 -3.84 -11.25 11.21
CA ASP A 80 -4.87 -10.83 10.27
C ASP A 80 -5.35 -11.98 9.37
N CYS A 81 -4.47 -12.92 8.96
CA CYS A 81 -4.86 -14.17 8.30
C CYS A 81 -5.89 -14.95 9.14
N ALA A 82 -5.61 -15.15 10.42
CA ALA A 82 -6.52 -15.85 11.33
C ALA A 82 -7.90 -15.18 11.44
N LYS A 83 -7.96 -13.84 11.37
CA LYS A 83 -9.24 -13.11 11.41
C LYS A 83 -10.12 -13.35 10.19
N VAL A 84 -9.54 -13.63 9.03
CA VAL A 84 -10.30 -13.78 7.78
C VAL A 84 -10.36 -15.23 7.29
N GLY A 85 -9.70 -16.19 7.97
CA GLY A 85 -9.73 -17.61 7.64
C GLY A 85 -8.66 -18.04 6.61
N ILE A 86 -7.64 -17.22 6.35
CA ILE A 86 -6.53 -17.58 5.45
C ILE A 86 -5.52 -18.44 6.20
N THR A 87 -5.10 -19.55 5.60
CA THR A 87 -4.03 -20.41 6.15
C THR A 87 -2.69 -19.64 6.16
N SER A 88 -1.95 -19.79 7.27
CA SER A 88 -0.70 -19.07 7.50
C SER A 88 0.50 -20.03 7.41
N ILE A 89 1.42 -19.77 6.47
CA ILE A 89 2.63 -20.57 6.22
C ILE A 89 3.84 -19.69 6.51
N ARG A 90 4.56 -19.95 7.60
CA ARG A 90 5.66 -19.10 8.06
C ARG A 90 7.00 -19.81 7.93
N ARG A 91 8.01 -19.09 7.42
CA ARG A 91 9.42 -19.50 7.36
C ARG A 91 10.26 -18.42 8.02
N ASP A 92 10.73 -18.70 9.24
CA ASP A 92 11.65 -17.83 9.96
C ASP A 92 13.05 -18.40 9.81
N LEU A 93 13.95 -17.61 9.27
CA LEU A 93 15.32 -18.00 8.96
C LEU A 93 16.30 -17.15 9.78
N PRO A 94 17.41 -17.72 10.25
CA PRO A 94 18.47 -16.97 10.93
C PRO A 94 19.03 -15.83 10.06
N ALA A 95 19.59 -14.81 10.70
CA ALA A 95 20.13 -13.65 10.00
C ALA A 95 21.35 -13.95 9.10
N ASP A 96 22.07 -15.02 9.40
CA ASP A 96 23.33 -15.42 8.77
C ASP A 96 23.19 -16.51 7.70
N ILE A 97 21.96 -16.78 7.24
CA ILE A 97 21.73 -17.77 6.19
C ILE A 97 22.45 -17.43 4.88
N SER A 98 22.79 -18.48 4.12
CA SER A 98 23.34 -18.30 2.77
C SER A 98 22.27 -17.89 1.76
N THR A 99 22.68 -17.29 0.64
CA THR A 99 21.80 -17.07 -0.53
C THR A 99 21.18 -18.38 -1.02
N ALA A 100 21.91 -19.49 -0.96
CA ALA A 100 21.42 -20.80 -1.35
C ALA A 100 20.22 -21.23 -0.48
N THR A 101 20.32 -21.10 0.84
CA THR A 101 19.25 -21.44 1.79
C THR A 101 18.00 -20.57 1.56
N LEU A 102 18.19 -19.26 1.31
CA LEU A 102 17.07 -18.38 0.96
C LEU A 102 16.40 -18.84 -0.34
N ASN A 103 17.18 -19.14 -1.36
CA ASN A 103 16.68 -19.62 -2.65
C ASN A 103 15.91 -20.93 -2.53
N GLU A 104 16.41 -21.91 -1.77
CA GLU A 104 15.72 -23.18 -1.49
C GLU A 104 14.37 -22.94 -0.79
N THR A 105 14.33 -22.01 0.17
CA THR A 105 13.07 -21.66 0.87
C THR A 105 12.07 -20.99 -0.07
N ILE A 106 12.54 -20.14 -0.98
CA ILE A 106 11.69 -19.51 -2.01
C ILE A 106 11.14 -20.59 -2.95
N ASP A 107 11.99 -21.51 -3.43
CA ASP A 107 11.59 -22.61 -4.32
C ASP A 107 10.60 -23.56 -3.64
N GLU A 108 10.77 -23.84 -2.35
CA GLU A 108 9.79 -24.61 -1.56
C GLU A 108 8.41 -23.96 -1.60
N LEU A 109 8.32 -22.64 -1.36
CA LEU A 109 7.03 -21.94 -1.40
C LEU A 109 6.47 -21.80 -2.82
N ASN A 110 7.34 -21.68 -3.83
CA ASN A 110 6.92 -21.73 -5.24
C ASN A 110 6.26 -23.05 -5.58
N ALA A 111 6.81 -24.16 -5.09
CA ALA A 111 6.30 -25.52 -5.36
C ALA A 111 5.14 -25.94 -4.45
N ASN A 112 4.92 -25.26 -3.31
CA ASN A 112 3.91 -25.65 -2.33
C ASN A 112 2.49 -25.35 -2.83
N PRO A 113 1.62 -26.36 -3.03
CA PRO A 113 0.24 -26.17 -3.51
C PRO A 113 -0.64 -25.41 -2.49
N ASP A 114 -0.36 -25.54 -1.19
CA ASP A 114 -1.11 -24.87 -0.12
C ASP A 114 -0.75 -23.39 -0.01
N CYS A 115 0.38 -22.97 -0.58
CA CYS A 115 0.80 -21.59 -0.66
C CYS A 115 0.18 -20.92 -1.89
N THR A 116 -0.88 -20.13 -1.66
CA THR A 116 -1.54 -19.38 -2.73
C THR A 116 -0.71 -18.21 -3.21
N GLY A 117 -0.15 -17.48 -2.27
CA GLY A 117 0.78 -16.39 -2.50
C GLY A 117 1.65 -16.17 -1.27
N TYR A 118 2.80 -15.56 -1.46
CA TYR A 118 3.71 -15.30 -0.34
C TYR A 118 4.51 -14.02 -0.56
N ILE A 119 5.21 -13.62 0.48
CA ILE A 119 6.12 -12.50 0.47
C ILE A 119 7.49 -12.89 1.06
N VAL A 120 8.52 -12.25 0.59
CA VAL A 120 9.81 -12.13 1.27
C VAL A 120 9.78 -10.81 2.05
N GLN A 121 9.82 -10.88 3.38
CA GLN A 121 9.75 -9.69 4.22
C GLN A 121 11.03 -8.87 4.09
N LEU A 122 10.91 -7.65 3.58
CA LEU A 122 12.01 -6.70 3.51
C LEU A 122 12.08 -5.82 4.77
N PRO A 123 13.27 -5.28 5.11
CA PRO A 123 14.55 -5.50 4.42
C PRO A 123 15.19 -6.86 4.74
N LEU A 124 16.00 -7.37 3.82
CA LEU A 124 16.86 -8.51 4.06
C LEU A 124 18.20 -8.09 4.73
N PRO A 125 18.92 -9.02 5.41
CA PRO A 125 20.30 -8.78 5.81
C PRO A 125 21.17 -8.35 4.62
N LYS A 126 22.10 -7.41 4.84
CA LYS A 126 22.89 -6.73 3.79
C LYS A 126 23.68 -7.64 2.84
N HIS A 127 23.99 -8.86 3.24
CA HIS A 127 24.73 -9.83 2.41
C HIS A 127 23.85 -10.61 1.43
N LEU A 128 22.51 -10.44 1.53
CA LEU A 128 21.53 -11.04 0.63
C LEU A 128 21.03 -9.99 -0.37
N ASP A 129 20.84 -10.38 -1.61
CA ASP A 129 20.33 -9.52 -2.67
C ASP A 129 18.79 -9.55 -2.68
N GLU A 130 18.18 -8.43 -2.26
CA GLU A 130 16.72 -8.26 -2.23
C GLU A 130 16.09 -8.39 -3.61
N ASN A 131 16.73 -7.84 -4.65
CA ASN A 131 16.20 -7.88 -6.02
C ASN A 131 16.23 -9.32 -6.56
N ALA A 132 17.33 -10.03 -6.37
CA ALA A 132 17.43 -11.43 -6.77
C ALA A 132 16.40 -12.32 -6.04
N ALA A 133 16.16 -12.05 -4.75
CA ALA A 133 15.13 -12.76 -3.98
C ALA A 133 13.72 -12.48 -4.52
N LEU A 134 13.39 -11.22 -4.82
CA LEU A 134 12.09 -10.85 -5.40
C LEU A 134 11.89 -11.44 -6.80
N GLU A 135 12.93 -11.45 -7.64
CA GLU A 135 12.87 -12.03 -8.98
C GLU A 135 12.68 -13.56 -8.97
N ARG A 136 13.11 -14.25 -7.90
CA ARG A 136 12.95 -15.70 -7.75
C ARG A 136 11.54 -16.11 -7.32
N VAL A 137 10.74 -15.21 -6.76
CA VAL A 137 9.34 -15.48 -6.44
C VAL A 137 8.58 -15.81 -7.72
N ASP A 138 7.74 -16.85 -7.70
CA ASP A 138 6.81 -17.09 -8.83
C ASP A 138 5.87 -15.87 -8.95
N PRO A 139 5.86 -15.15 -10.10
CA PRO A 139 4.99 -14.00 -10.30
C PRO A 139 3.50 -14.32 -10.13
N ALA A 140 3.09 -15.61 -10.28
CA ALA A 140 1.73 -16.05 -9.99
C ALA A 140 1.45 -16.24 -8.50
N LYS A 141 2.48 -16.19 -7.64
CA LYS A 141 2.41 -16.27 -6.18
C LYS A 141 2.90 -15.01 -5.47
N ASP A 142 3.25 -13.97 -6.22
CA ASP A 142 3.68 -12.67 -5.69
C ASP A 142 2.50 -11.95 -5.04
N ALA A 143 2.34 -12.13 -3.73
CA ALA A 143 1.26 -11.51 -2.97
C ALA A 143 1.49 -10.01 -2.69
N ASP A 144 2.73 -9.53 -2.73
CA ASP A 144 3.07 -8.13 -2.49
C ASP A 144 2.94 -7.25 -3.75
N GLY A 145 2.91 -7.88 -4.95
CA GLY A 145 2.82 -7.19 -6.23
C GLY A 145 4.12 -6.48 -6.63
N LEU A 146 5.27 -6.94 -6.13
CA LEU A 146 6.57 -6.30 -6.33
C LEU A 146 7.48 -7.05 -7.33
N HIS A 147 7.08 -8.24 -7.78
CA HIS A 147 7.83 -9.00 -8.79
C HIS A 147 7.95 -8.15 -10.08
N PRO A 148 9.13 -8.10 -10.74
CA PRO A 148 9.34 -7.29 -11.95
C PRO A 148 8.31 -7.53 -13.05
N THR A 149 7.87 -8.78 -13.25
CA THR A 149 6.78 -9.13 -14.18
C THR A 149 5.48 -8.43 -13.82
N ASN A 150 5.08 -8.41 -12.53
CA ASN A 150 3.85 -7.78 -12.08
C ASN A 150 3.93 -6.26 -12.12
N LEU A 151 5.09 -5.68 -11.78
CA LEU A 151 5.35 -4.24 -11.98
C LEU A 151 5.33 -3.86 -13.46
N GLY A 152 5.85 -4.70 -14.36
CA GLY A 152 5.73 -4.51 -15.80
C GLY A 152 4.27 -4.55 -16.27
N ARG A 153 3.45 -5.46 -15.75
CA ARG A 153 2.01 -5.52 -16.00
C ARG A 153 1.27 -4.28 -15.45
N LEU A 154 1.70 -3.74 -14.31
CA LEU A 154 1.17 -2.47 -13.79
C LEU A 154 1.40 -1.32 -14.78
N VAL A 155 2.61 -1.22 -15.36
CA VAL A 155 2.95 -0.23 -16.39
C VAL A 155 2.05 -0.38 -17.63
N LEU A 156 1.82 -1.63 -18.07
CA LEU A 156 0.98 -1.93 -19.24
C LEU A 156 -0.52 -1.83 -18.96
N GLY A 157 -0.94 -1.69 -17.70
CA GLY A 157 -2.34 -1.69 -17.30
C GLY A 157 -3.02 -3.05 -17.44
N THR A 158 -2.26 -4.16 -17.47
CA THR A 158 -2.78 -5.52 -17.55
C THR A 158 -3.01 -6.11 -16.16
N PRO A 159 -3.98 -7.06 -15.99
CA PRO A 159 -4.29 -7.65 -14.69
C PRO A 159 -3.09 -8.38 -14.07
N ALA A 160 -2.76 -8.00 -12.84
CA ALA A 160 -1.73 -8.63 -11.99
C ALA A 160 -2.00 -8.29 -10.52
N PRO A 161 -1.35 -8.96 -9.56
CA PRO A 161 -1.28 -8.46 -8.19
C PRO A 161 -0.74 -7.04 -8.18
N LEU A 162 -1.40 -6.14 -7.45
CA LEU A 162 -0.96 -4.75 -7.32
C LEU A 162 -0.16 -4.57 -6.04
N PRO A 163 0.85 -3.68 -6.03
CA PRO A 163 1.59 -3.35 -4.82
C PRO A 163 0.66 -2.93 -3.68
N CYS A 164 0.78 -3.62 -2.54
CA CYS A 164 -0.20 -3.56 -1.46
C CYS A 164 -0.40 -2.16 -0.89
N THR A 165 0.69 -1.46 -0.54
CA THR A 165 0.62 -0.10 0.01
C THR A 165 0.05 0.92 -0.98
N PRO A 166 0.52 1.00 -2.22
CA PRO A 166 -0.08 1.83 -3.26
C PRO A 166 -1.58 1.58 -3.46
N ARG A 167 -1.98 0.30 -3.52
CA ARG A 167 -3.38 -0.09 -3.64
C ARG A 167 -4.20 0.39 -2.44
N GLY A 168 -3.65 0.25 -1.23
CA GLY A 168 -4.26 0.74 0.01
C GLY A 168 -4.47 2.25 0.02
N ILE A 169 -3.49 3.01 -0.46
CA ILE A 169 -3.58 4.48 -0.56
C ILE A 169 -4.71 4.89 -1.52
N VAL A 170 -4.75 4.31 -2.72
CA VAL A 170 -5.82 4.59 -3.70
C VAL A 170 -7.19 4.23 -3.14
N HIS A 171 -7.31 3.09 -2.44
CA HIS A 171 -8.56 2.69 -1.81
C HIS A 171 -8.98 3.66 -0.70
N LEU A 172 -8.04 4.09 0.15
CA LEU A 172 -8.32 5.04 1.22
C LEU A 172 -8.81 6.38 0.67
N LEU A 173 -8.17 6.92 -0.36
CA LEU A 173 -8.61 8.15 -1.04
C LEU A 173 -10.04 8.01 -1.56
N ARG A 174 -10.37 6.91 -2.23
CA ARG A 174 -11.71 6.63 -2.75
C ARG A 174 -12.76 6.48 -1.65
N ARG A 175 -12.41 5.82 -0.55
CA ARG A 175 -13.29 5.59 0.60
C ARG A 175 -13.76 6.89 1.25
N TYR A 176 -12.94 7.93 1.16
CA TYR A 176 -13.23 9.27 1.69
C TYR A 176 -13.62 10.27 0.60
N ASP A 177 -14.03 9.78 -0.58
CA ASP A 177 -14.50 10.59 -1.70
C ASP A 177 -13.49 11.68 -2.15
N ILE A 178 -12.18 11.44 -1.93
CA ILE A 178 -11.13 12.33 -2.38
C ILE A 178 -10.93 12.11 -3.88
N SER A 179 -11.18 13.16 -4.67
CA SER A 179 -11.07 13.11 -6.12
C SER A 179 -9.62 12.87 -6.55
N ILE A 180 -9.38 11.75 -7.26
CA ILE A 180 -8.06 11.40 -7.80
C ILE A 180 -7.96 11.85 -9.26
N ALA A 181 -9.03 11.69 -10.03
CA ALA A 181 -9.05 12.01 -11.46
C ALA A 181 -8.84 13.51 -11.68
N GLY A 182 -7.79 13.86 -12.43
CA GLY A 182 -7.38 15.23 -12.71
C GLY A 182 -6.62 15.91 -11.57
N ALA A 183 -6.47 15.26 -10.40
CA ALA A 183 -5.72 15.81 -9.29
C ALA A 183 -4.22 15.87 -9.57
N HIS A 184 -3.55 16.89 -9.05
CA HIS A 184 -2.10 16.94 -8.97
C HIS A 184 -1.66 16.24 -7.67
N VAL A 185 -1.00 15.10 -7.80
CA VAL A 185 -0.49 14.29 -6.69
C VAL A 185 1.03 14.44 -6.60
N VAL A 186 1.53 14.89 -5.46
CA VAL A 186 2.97 14.89 -5.18
C VAL A 186 3.30 13.72 -4.27
N VAL A 187 4.16 12.83 -4.73
CA VAL A 187 4.65 11.68 -3.97
C VAL A 187 6.09 11.93 -3.55
N ILE A 188 6.34 12.05 -2.24
CA ILE A 188 7.67 12.22 -1.67
C ILE A 188 8.22 10.85 -1.31
N GLY A 189 9.27 10.43 -2.03
CA GLY A 189 9.87 9.10 -1.94
C GLY A 189 9.77 8.32 -3.26
N ARG A 190 10.83 7.56 -3.60
CA ARG A 190 10.91 6.75 -4.84
C ARG A 190 11.30 5.29 -4.57
N GLY A 191 10.96 4.79 -3.39
CA GLY A 191 11.15 3.39 -3.03
C GLY A 191 10.33 2.45 -3.91
N VAL A 192 10.79 1.19 -4.06
CA VAL A 192 10.14 0.18 -4.90
C VAL A 192 8.83 -0.31 -4.30
N THR A 193 8.67 -0.21 -2.99
CA THR A 193 7.47 -0.67 -2.28
C THR A 193 6.31 0.32 -2.34
N VAL A 194 6.60 1.64 -2.43
CA VAL A 194 5.57 2.69 -2.37
C VAL A 194 5.71 3.70 -3.50
N GLY A 195 6.75 4.53 -3.49
CA GLY A 195 6.76 5.75 -4.31
C GLY A 195 6.67 5.49 -5.81
N ARG A 196 7.53 4.62 -6.35
CA ARG A 196 7.51 4.28 -7.79
C ARG A 196 6.22 3.62 -8.22
N PRO A 197 5.77 2.52 -7.58
CA PRO A 197 4.54 1.85 -8.00
C PRO A 197 3.29 2.69 -7.75
N LEU A 198 3.25 3.56 -6.74
CA LEU A 198 2.14 4.48 -6.52
C LEU A 198 1.99 5.48 -7.67
N GLY A 199 3.11 6.05 -8.16
CA GLY A 199 3.10 6.93 -9.32
C GLY A 199 2.53 6.24 -10.57
N LEU A 200 2.94 4.99 -10.80
CA LEU A 200 2.41 4.18 -11.90
C LEU A 200 0.93 3.88 -11.73
N LEU A 201 0.49 3.55 -10.52
CA LEU A 201 -0.92 3.24 -10.24
C LEU A 201 -1.81 4.46 -10.43
N LEU A 202 -1.42 5.62 -9.89
CA LEU A 202 -2.19 6.86 -9.96
C LEU A 202 -2.30 7.43 -11.39
N THR A 203 -1.34 7.16 -12.26
CA THR A 203 -1.35 7.63 -13.67
C THR A 203 -2.12 6.69 -14.61
N ARG A 204 -2.66 5.56 -14.12
CA ARG A 204 -3.53 4.69 -14.92
C ARG A 204 -4.79 5.45 -15.34
N ARG A 205 -5.40 5.04 -16.45
CA ARG A 205 -6.64 5.66 -16.94
C ARG A 205 -7.81 5.59 -15.95
N SER A 206 -7.82 4.59 -15.08
CA SER A 206 -8.82 4.40 -14.03
C SER A 206 -8.68 5.39 -12.87
N GLU A 207 -7.46 5.82 -12.55
CA GLU A 207 -7.14 6.82 -11.53
C GLU A 207 -7.00 8.22 -12.13
N ASN A 208 -6.31 8.32 -13.27
CA ASN A 208 -6.22 9.51 -14.11
C ASN A 208 -5.67 10.77 -13.41
N ALA A 209 -4.71 10.62 -12.50
CA ALA A 209 -4.03 11.72 -11.82
C ALA A 209 -2.83 12.22 -12.62
N THR A 210 -2.40 13.45 -12.33
CA THR A 210 -1.07 13.97 -12.68
C THR A 210 -0.15 13.78 -11.49
N VAL A 211 1.00 13.12 -11.67
CA VAL A 211 1.89 12.76 -10.56
C VAL A 211 3.26 13.41 -10.71
N THR A 212 3.70 14.07 -9.65
CA THR A 212 5.08 14.52 -9.46
C THR A 212 5.77 13.63 -8.43
N LEU A 213 6.79 12.87 -8.85
CA LEU A 213 7.56 12.00 -7.97
C LEU A 213 8.81 12.73 -7.48
N CYS A 214 8.87 13.00 -6.17
CA CYS A 214 9.95 13.74 -5.51
C CYS A 214 10.91 12.81 -4.76
N HIS A 215 12.16 13.24 -4.60
CA HIS A 215 13.22 12.51 -3.92
C HIS A 215 14.31 13.46 -3.40
N THR A 216 15.36 12.96 -2.79
CA THR A 216 16.47 13.76 -2.22
C THR A 216 17.17 14.69 -3.21
N GLY A 217 17.10 14.44 -4.51
CA GLY A 217 17.62 15.34 -5.54
C GLY A 217 16.60 16.35 -6.09
N THR A 218 15.39 16.38 -5.55
CA THR A 218 14.35 17.33 -5.99
C THR A 218 14.69 18.73 -5.51
N ARG A 219 14.66 19.70 -6.43
CA ARG A 219 14.84 21.12 -6.11
C ARG A 219 13.52 21.71 -5.64
N ASP A 220 13.56 22.52 -4.58
CA ASP A 220 12.41 23.25 -4.06
C ASP A 220 11.17 22.37 -3.84
N LEU A 221 11.35 21.33 -3.00
CA LEU A 221 10.26 20.42 -2.63
C LEU A 221 9.01 21.17 -2.13
N PRO A 222 9.14 22.21 -1.27
CA PRO A 222 7.98 22.99 -0.80
C PRO A 222 7.18 23.66 -1.92
N ALA A 223 7.83 24.14 -2.99
CA ALA A 223 7.12 24.74 -4.13
C ALA A 223 6.25 23.71 -4.88
N LEU A 224 6.68 22.46 -4.94
CA LEU A 224 5.92 21.38 -5.57
C LEU A 224 4.76 20.94 -4.69
N THR A 225 5.00 20.70 -3.40
CA THR A 225 3.97 20.21 -2.48
C THR A 225 2.85 21.22 -2.22
N ARG A 226 3.15 22.53 -2.19
CA ARG A 226 2.14 23.57 -2.09
C ARG A 226 1.18 23.66 -3.29
N GLN A 227 1.52 23.06 -4.43
CA GLN A 227 0.64 23.03 -5.60
C GLN A 227 -0.23 21.75 -5.65
N ALA A 228 0.03 20.78 -4.77
CA ALA A 228 -0.61 19.48 -4.82
C ALA A 228 -2.02 19.51 -4.23
N ASP A 229 -2.93 18.78 -4.86
CA ASP A 229 -4.24 18.42 -4.31
C ASP A 229 -4.10 17.31 -3.28
N ILE A 230 -3.15 16.41 -3.54
CA ILE A 230 -2.84 15.26 -2.68
C ILE A 230 -1.32 15.18 -2.49
N VAL A 231 -0.85 15.11 -1.25
CA VAL A 231 0.55 14.86 -0.92
C VAL A 231 0.69 13.50 -0.26
N VAL A 232 1.62 12.67 -0.74
CA VAL A 232 1.95 11.38 -0.13
C VAL A 232 3.40 11.42 0.35
N ALA A 233 3.61 11.32 1.67
CA ALA A 233 4.94 11.30 2.27
C ALA A 233 5.35 9.84 2.59
N ALA A 234 6.41 9.35 1.93
CA ALA A 234 6.85 7.96 1.99
C ALA A 234 8.39 7.85 1.96
N VAL A 235 9.06 8.54 2.89
CA VAL A 235 10.54 8.62 2.97
C VAL A 235 11.12 8.09 4.27
N GLY A 236 10.32 7.93 5.35
CA GLY A 236 10.79 7.50 6.66
C GLY A 236 11.69 8.57 7.32
N VAL A 237 11.32 9.83 7.20
CA VAL A 237 11.96 10.96 7.86
C VAL A 237 10.93 11.68 8.71
N ALA A 238 11.07 11.53 10.03
CA ALA A 238 10.12 12.08 10.98
C ALA A 238 9.85 13.58 10.74
N HIS A 239 8.55 13.91 10.60
CA HIS A 239 8.05 15.29 10.49
C HIS A 239 8.65 16.13 9.33
N LEU A 240 9.05 15.46 8.24
CA LEU A 240 9.59 16.14 7.05
C LEU A 240 8.59 17.11 6.44
N LEU A 241 7.32 16.72 6.34
CA LEU A 241 6.26 17.53 5.72
C LEU A 241 5.60 18.42 6.78
N THR A 242 5.82 19.73 6.69
CA THR A 242 5.30 20.76 7.59
C THR A 242 4.13 21.54 6.95
N ALA A 243 3.37 22.28 7.74
CA ALA A 243 2.18 23.02 7.26
C ALA A 243 2.51 24.01 6.13
N ASP A 244 3.65 24.72 6.20
CA ASP A 244 4.09 25.66 5.17
C ASP A 244 4.42 25.00 3.82
N MET A 245 4.53 23.67 3.80
CA MET A 245 4.72 22.87 2.59
C MET A 245 3.41 22.34 1.99
N VAL A 246 2.27 22.56 2.61
CA VAL A 246 0.98 21.98 2.21
C VAL A 246 0.00 23.08 1.78
N ARG A 247 -0.76 22.84 0.74
CA ARG A 247 -1.86 23.75 0.33
C ARG A 247 -3.04 23.58 1.31
N PRO A 248 -3.69 24.70 1.72
CA PRO A 248 -4.92 24.62 2.50
C PRO A 248 -5.97 23.70 1.85
N GLY A 249 -6.52 22.78 2.62
CA GLY A 249 -7.54 21.84 2.15
C GLY A 249 -7.01 20.63 1.37
N ALA A 250 -5.71 20.48 1.14
CA ALA A 250 -5.13 19.29 0.49
C ALA A 250 -5.37 18.03 1.30
N ALA A 251 -5.35 16.88 0.62
CA ALA A 251 -5.29 15.58 1.28
C ALA A 251 -3.83 15.16 1.50
N VAL A 252 -3.49 14.73 2.72
CA VAL A 252 -2.13 14.33 3.09
C VAL A 252 -2.12 12.89 3.57
N ILE A 253 -1.32 12.07 2.91
CA ILE A 253 -1.16 10.65 3.19
C ILE A 253 0.21 10.41 3.81
N ASP A 254 0.25 10.08 5.08
CA ASP A 254 1.45 9.75 5.84
C ASP A 254 1.73 8.25 5.77
N VAL A 255 2.84 7.88 5.14
CA VAL A 255 3.22 6.47 4.89
C VAL A 255 4.52 6.08 5.61
N GLY A 256 5.48 6.98 5.62
CA GLY A 256 6.79 6.73 6.21
C GLY A 256 6.68 6.52 7.73
N VAL A 257 7.58 5.71 8.28
CA VAL A 257 7.63 5.44 9.73
C VAL A 257 9.05 5.60 10.20
N SER A 258 9.22 6.40 11.23
CA SER A 258 10.47 6.58 11.96
C SER A 258 10.29 6.17 13.42
N ARG A 259 11.31 5.56 14.00
CA ARG A 259 11.35 5.26 15.43
C ARG A 259 12.10 6.39 16.16
N THR A 260 11.43 7.00 17.12
CA THR A 260 11.99 8.02 18.02
C THR A 260 11.90 7.52 19.46
N ASP A 261 12.44 8.29 20.41
CA ASP A 261 12.33 7.98 21.84
C ASP A 261 10.87 7.99 22.32
N ASP A 262 9.99 8.79 21.67
CA ASP A 262 8.57 8.88 21.97
C ASP A 262 7.72 7.81 21.25
N GLY A 263 8.35 6.92 20.48
CA GLY A 263 7.66 5.83 19.78
C GLY A 263 7.75 5.91 18.26
N LEU A 264 6.73 5.41 17.57
CA LEU A 264 6.64 5.45 16.11
C LEU A 264 5.97 6.76 15.67
N VAL A 265 6.63 7.50 14.79
CA VAL A 265 6.12 8.73 14.19
C VAL A 265 6.16 8.67 12.68
N GLY A 266 5.28 9.43 12.03
CA GLY A 266 5.21 9.55 10.59
C GLY A 266 6.13 10.60 9.99
N ASP A 267 6.05 10.75 8.68
CA ASP A 267 6.76 11.78 7.91
C ASP A 267 6.06 13.16 8.01
N VAL A 268 4.79 13.20 8.47
CA VAL A 268 3.96 14.41 8.51
C VAL A 268 4.02 15.05 9.89
N HIS A 269 4.34 16.34 9.94
CA HIS A 269 4.34 17.11 11.17
C HIS A 269 2.91 17.38 11.67
N PRO A 270 2.65 17.39 12.99
CA PRO A 270 1.31 17.60 13.54
C PRO A 270 0.61 18.90 13.11
N ASP A 271 1.35 19.98 12.83
CA ASP A 271 0.78 21.27 12.37
C ASP A 271 0.02 21.16 11.04
N VAL A 272 0.31 20.15 10.22
CA VAL A 272 -0.41 19.89 8.96
C VAL A 272 -1.90 19.63 9.20
N TRP A 273 -2.27 19.07 10.35
CA TRP A 273 -3.66 18.78 10.69
C TRP A 273 -4.54 20.04 10.82
N GLU A 274 -3.95 21.19 11.08
CA GLU A 274 -4.66 22.45 11.18
C GLU A 274 -5.00 23.05 9.81
N LEU A 275 -4.24 22.67 8.76
CA LEU A 275 -4.30 23.28 7.43
C LEU A 275 -4.89 22.38 6.36
N ALA A 276 -4.59 21.09 6.42
CA ALA A 276 -5.04 20.11 5.45
C ALA A 276 -6.55 19.86 5.54
N GLY A 277 -7.17 19.42 4.44
CA GLY A 277 -8.57 18.97 4.45
C GLY A 277 -8.73 17.56 4.97
N HIS A 278 -7.74 16.69 4.70
CA HIS A 278 -7.73 15.28 5.09
C HIS A 278 -6.31 14.87 5.45
N VAL A 279 -6.14 14.07 6.50
CA VAL A 279 -4.84 13.53 6.89
C VAL A 279 -4.98 12.06 7.31
N SER A 280 -4.11 11.18 6.81
CA SER A 280 -4.01 9.83 7.35
C SER A 280 -3.13 9.83 8.60
N PRO A 281 -3.58 9.29 9.74
CA PRO A 281 -2.77 9.19 10.94
C PRO A 281 -1.63 8.18 10.76
N ASN A 282 -0.51 8.41 11.41
CA ASN A 282 0.58 7.43 11.48
C ASN A 282 1.06 7.29 12.94
N PRO A 283 0.83 6.13 13.57
CA PRO A 283 0.23 4.90 13.04
C PRO A 283 -1.30 4.95 12.90
N GLY A 284 -1.86 4.06 12.06
CA GLY A 284 -3.32 3.84 11.98
C GLY A 284 -3.98 4.18 10.64
N GLY A 285 -3.28 4.90 9.75
CA GLY A 285 -3.73 5.20 8.38
C GLY A 285 -3.38 4.10 7.38
N VAL A 286 -2.26 4.24 6.68
CA VAL A 286 -1.89 3.37 5.55
C VAL A 286 -1.45 1.96 5.98
N GLY A 287 -0.73 1.81 7.09
CA GLY A 287 -0.18 0.51 7.52
C GLY A 287 -1.22 -0.62 7.66
N PRO A 288 -2.38 -0.41 8.30
CA PRO A 288 -3.46 -1.40 8.33
C PRO A 288 -3.93 -1.84 6.94
N LEU A 289 -3.96 -0.93 5.96
CA LEU A 289 -4.39 -1.20 4.59
C LEU A 289 -3.38 -2.00 3.79
N THR A 290 -2.08 -1.77 4.00
CA THR A 290 -1.03 -2.61 3.41
C THR A 290 -1.28 -4.08 3.72
N ARG A 291 -1.61 -4.41 4.98
CA ARG A 291 -1.90 -5.80 5.38
C ARG A 291 -3.22 -6.30 4.80
N ALA A 292 -4.26 -5.47 4.77
CA ALA A 292 -5.54 -5.85 4.17
C ALA A 292 -5.40 -6.17 2.68
N PHE A 293 -4.67 -5.36 1.93
CA PHE A 293 -4.45 -5.59 0.51
C PHE A 293 -3.49 -6.73 0.19
N LEU A 294 -2.58 -7.07 1.11
CA LEU A 294 -1.83 -8.32 1.02
C LEU A 294 -2.78 -9.52 1.04
N LEU A 295 -3.70 -9.56 2.00
CA LEU A 295 -4.70 -10.63 2.09
C LEU A 295 -5.67 -10.61 0.90
N THR A 296 -6.05 -9.43 0.41
CA THR A 296 -6.85 -9.27 -0.81
C THR A 296 -6.14 -9.88 -2.03
N ASN A 297 -4.85 -9.61 -2.21
CA ASN A 297 -4.07 -10.19 -3.30
C ASN A 297 -4.04 -11.72 -3.20
N VAL A 298 -3.87 -12.30 -2.01
CA VAL A 298 -3.91 -13.77 -1.81
C VAL A 298 -5.27 -14.35 -2.19
N VAL A 299 -6.36 -13.72 -1.77
CA VAL A 299 -7.72 -14.16 -2.13
C VAL A 299 -7.94 -14.08 -3.64
N GLU A 300 -7.57 -12.96 -4.28
CA GLU A 300 -7.68 -12.80 -5.73
C GLU A 300 -6.82 -13.82 -6.51
N LEU A 301 -5.65 -14.19 -5.98
CA LEU A 301 -4.83 -15.26 -6.55
C LEU A 301 -5.52 -16.63 -6.44
N ALA A 302 -6.18 -16.93 -5.30
CA ALA A 302 -6.94 -18.16 -5.12
C ALA A 302 -8.16 -18.24 -6.06
N GLU A 303 -8.83 -17.11 -6.30
CA GLU A 303 -9.98 -17.02 -7.21
C GLU A 303 -9.62 -17.28 -8.68
N ARG A 304 -8.37 -17.02 -9.07
CA ARG A 304 -7.86 -17.22 -10.44
C ARG A 304 -7.38 -18.65 -10.73
N ARG A 305 -7.16 -19.47 -9.69
CA ARG A 305 -6.81 -20.89 -9.81
C ARG A 305 -8.05 -21.70 -10.14
#